data_fae38d6718f2f744d8ec5b289a6a532e
#
_entry.id   fae38d6718f2f744d8ec5b289a6a532e
#
_cell.length_a   1.000
_cell.length_b   1.000
_cell.length_c   1.000
_cell.angle_alpha   90.00
_cell.angle_beta   90.00
_cell.angle_gamma   90.00
#
_symmetry.space_group_name_H-M   'P 1'
#
loop_
_entity.id
_entity.type
_entity.pdbx_description
1 polymer ?
#
loop_
_entity_poly.entity_id
_entity_poly.type
_entity_poly.pdbx_seq_one_letter_code
_entity_poly.pdbx_strand_id
1 'polypeptide(L)'
;VNLGSSVGITKVNTENELDDAIRLGISFSDTILVEKAICNLREINCSVLGDGDECEASVCEEPFMNDEILSYEDKYLGGGKSGGASKGMASLGRKIPADLPKEKSEEIRKLSCDIFKAIGASGVVRIDFLLDVDTDKVYANEINTIPGSLAFYLWDASGIKYTDLIDRLVEIAFRRQRNRDNLT
;
A
#
# COMPACT_ATOMS: atom_id res chain seq x y z
N VAL A 1 4.53 13.54 -6.97
CA VAL A 1 3.08 13.32 -6.85
C VAL A 1 2.56 12.45 -7.97
N ASN A 2 3.15 12.47 -9.16
CA ASN A 2 2.67 11.76 -10.34
C ASN A 2 3.41 10.43 -10.62
N LEU A 3 4.40 10.08 -9.81
CA LEU A 3 5.25 8.91 -9.98
C LEU A 3 5.14 7.99 -8.76
N GLY A 4 5.21 6.68 -9.01
CA GLY A 4 5.25 5.65 -7.97
C GLY A 4 6.65 5.05 -7.80
N SER A 5 6.74 4.00 -6.98
CA SER A 5 7.96 3.20 -6.78
C SER A 5 9.17 4.02 -6.31
N SER A 6 8.93 5.02 -5.48
CA SER A 6 9.96 5.90 -4.90
C SER A 6 10.77 6.72 -5.92
N VAL A 7 10.27 6.84 -7.17
CA VAL A 7 10.94 7.71 -8.17
C VAL A 7 10.77 9.17 -7.78
N GLY A 8 11.87 9.91 -7.67
CA GLY A 8 11.87 11.33 -7.31
C GLY A 8 11.67 11.57 -5.80
N ILE A 9 11.73 10.55 -4.95
CA ILE A 9 11.73 10.71 -3.49
C ILE A 9 13.17 10.93 -3.01
N THR A 10 13.35 11.96 -2.19
CA THR A 10 14.64 12.28 -1.56
C THR A 10 14.43 12.48 -0.07
N LYS A 11 15.18 11.76 0.75
CA LYS A 11 15.26 12.01 2.19
C LYS A 11 16.30 13.10 2.45
N VAL A 12 15.88 14.15 3.13
CA VAL A 12 16.72 15.29 3.52
C VAL A 12 17.04 15.18 5.00
N ASN A 13 18.32 15.25 5.36
CA ASN A 13 18.76 15.18 6.75
C ASN A 13 19.25 16.53 7.27
N THR A 14 19.59 17.46 6.38
CA THR A 14 20.08 18.80 6.71
C THR A 14 19.39 19.85 5.85
N GLU A 15 19.31 21.08 6.35
CA GLU A 15 18.69 22.20 5.64
C GLU A 15 19.40 22.50 4.31
N ASN A 16 20.70 22.27 4.25
CA ASN A 16 21.49 22.51 3.03
C ASN A 16 21.15 21.56 1.88
N GLU A 17 20.59 20.39 2.17
CA GLU A 17 20.17 19.40 1.15
C GLU A 17 18.78 19.72 0.58
N LEU A 18 18.02 20.60 1.25
CA LEU A 18 16.61 20.84 0.92
C LEU A 18 16.45 21.44 -0.48
N ASP A 19 17.26 22.42 -0.84
CA ASP A 19 17.19 23.10 -2.14
C ASP A 19 17.44 22.14 -3.30
N ASP A 20 18.41 21.24 -3.16
CA ASP A 20 18.73 20.25 -4.19
C ASP A 20 17.61 19.19 -4.30
N ALA A 21 17.05 18.76 -3.17
CA ALA A 21 15.92 17.85 -3.15
C ALA A 21 14.66 18.47 -3.81
N ILE A 22 14.39 19.75 -3.52
CA ILE A 22 13.28 20.48 -4.17
C ILE A 22 13.51 20.59 -5.68
N ARG A 23 14.71 20.98 -6.12
CA ARG A 23 15.05 21.06 -7.56
C ARG A 23 14.87 19.72 -8.26
N LEU A 24 15.29 18.63 -7.62
CA LEU A 24 15.09 17.29 -8.14
C LEU A 24 13.59 16.97 -8.24
N GLY A 25 12.80 17.22 -7.20
CA GLY A 25 11.36 16.97 -7.19
C GLY A 25 10.63 17.75 -8.28
N ILE A 26 10.95 19.04 -8.47
CA ILE A 26 10.35 19.89 -9.50
C ILE A 26 10.72 19.42 -10.92
N SER A 27 11.83 18.72 -11.10
CA SER A 27 12.16 18.16 -12.43
C SER A 27 11.21 17.04 -12.88
N PHE A 28 10.46 16.44 -11.95
CA PHE A 28 9.48 15.38 -12.23
C PHE A 28 8.03 15.87 -12.22
N SER A 29 7.72 16.93 -11.49
CA SER A 29 6.35 17.45 -11.35
C SER A 29 6.37 18.92 -10.94
N ASP A 30 5.39 19.68 -11.39
CA ASP A 30 5.16 21.07 -10.96
C ASP A 30 4.66 21.18 -9.51
N THR A 31 4.26 20.04 -8.94
CA THR A 31 3.79 19.93 -7.55
C THR A 31 4.62 18.87 -6.82
N ILE A 32 5.18 19.23 -5.68
CA ILE A 32 5.91 18.33 -4.79
C ILE A 32 5.26 18.25 -3.42
N LEU A 33 5.40 17.11 -2.78
CA LEU A 33 5.01 16.89 -1.40
C LEU A 33 6.26 16.92 -0.51
N VAL A 34 6.23 17.73 0.53
CA VAL A 34 7.28 17.77 1.56
C VAL A 34 6.65 17.36 2.88
N GLU A 35 7.16 16.28 3.47
CA GLU A 35 6.60 15.72 4.69
C GLU A 35 7.69 15.34 5.69
N LYS A 36 7.29 15.17 6.95
CA LYS A 36 8.20 14.75 8.00
C LYS A 36 8.67 13.32 7.74
N ALA A 37 9.99 13.11 7.69
CA ALA A 37 10.56 11.78 7.64
C ALA A 37 10.40 11.05 8.98
N ILE A 38 9.93 9.81 8.93
CA ILE A 38 9.92 8.89 10.07
C ILE A 38 11.20 8.08 10.01
N CYS A 39 12.07 8.22 11.03
CA CYS A 39 13.41 7.62 10.98
C CYS A 39 13.44 6.17 11.44
N ASN A 40 12.67 5.84 12.48
CA ASN A 40 12.58 4.49 13.04
C ASN A 40 11.18 3.95 12.76
N LEU A 41 11.01 3.34 11.59
CA LEU A 41 9.70 2.89 11.12
C LEU A 41 9.64 1.39 10.84
N ARG A 42 8.42 0.88 10.94
CA ARG A 42 8.00 -0.39 10.36
C ARG A 42 6.96 -0.10 9.29
N GLU A 43 7.10 -0.71 8.12
CA GLU A 43 6.07 -0.64 7.08
C GLU A 43 5.03 -1.74 7.36
N ILE A 44 3.76 -1.35 7.38
CA ILE A 44 2.65 -2.29 7.60
C ILE A 44 1.62 -2.05 6.50
N ASN A 45 1.27 -3.12 5.78
CA ASN A 45 0.29 -3.03 4.71
C ASN A 45 -0.98 -3.78 5.09
N CYS A 46 -2.12 -3.23 4.70
CA CYS A 46 -3.43 -3.85 4.92
C CYS A 46 -4.30 -3.68 3.67
N SER A 47 -4.94 -4.76 3.23
CA SER A 47 -5.87 -4.68 2.10
C SER A 47 -7.30 -4.51 2.60
N VAL A 48 -8.11 -3.79 1.82
CA VAL A 48 -9.54 -3.60 2.07
C VAL A 48 -10.32 -4.03 0.83
N LEU A 49 -11.39 -4.77 1.05
CA LEU A 49 -12.32 -5.23 0.03
C LEU A 49 -13.73 -4.74 0.37
N GLY A 50 -14.43 -4.15 -0.57
CA GLY A 50 -15.79 -3.69 -0.34
C GLY A 50 -16.31 -2.68 -1.35
N ASP A 51 -17.39 -1.99 -0.96
CA ASP A 51 -18.04 -0.95 -1.74
C ASP A 51 -18.67 0.09 -0.82
N GLY A 52 -18.12 1.29 -0.84
CA GLY A 52 -18.56 2.36 0.04
C GLY A 52 -18.46 1.98 1.52
N ASP A 53 -19.59 2.01 2.24
CA ASP A 53 -19.63 1.75 3.67
C ASP A 53 -19.51 0.27 4.04
N GLU A 54 -19.77 -0.63 3.11
CA GLU A 54 -19.65 -2.08 3.27
C GLU A 54 -18.25 -2.53 2.88
N CYS A 55 -17.34 -2.63 3.85
CA CYS A 55 -15.99 -3.09 3.60
C CYS A 55 -15.43 -3.90 4.76
N GLU A 56 -14.46 -4.75 4.43
CA GLU A 56 -13.68 -5.54 5.39
C GLU A 56 -12.19 -5.40 5.12
N ALA A 57 -11.38 -5.48 6.18
CA ALA A 57 -9.93 -5.42 6.10
C ALA A 57 -9.32 -6.82 6.26
N SER A 58 -8.30 -7.10 5.47
CA SER A 58 -7.47 -8.31 5.59
C SER A 58 -6.65 -8.33 6.89
N VAL A 59 -5.90 -9.39 7.11
CA VAL A 59 -4.76 -9.37 8.03
C VAL A 59 -3.71 -8.37 7.52
N CYS A 60 -2.88 -7.85 8.45
CA CYS A 60 -1.77 -6.99 8.09
C CYS A 60 -0.56 -7.81 7.65
N GLU A 61 0.24 -7.28 6.72
CA GLU A 61 1.59 -7.76 6.43
C GLU A 61 2.64 -6.75 6.86
N GLU A 62 3.82 -7.25 7.13
CA GLU A 62 5.03 -6.46 7.32
C GLU A 62 6.06 -6.90 6.27
N PRO A 63 6.32 -6.09 5.24
CA PRO A 63 7.42 -6.36 4.31
C PRO A 63 8.75 -6.13 5.01
N PHE A 64 9.74 -6.97 4.74
CA PHE A 64 11.09 -6.73 5.22
C PHE A 64 11.74 -5.67 4.34
N MET A 65 11.98 -4.51 4.93
CA MET A 65 12.82 -3.49 4.31
C MET A 65 14.28 -3.93 4.50
N ASN A 66 14.99 -4.18 3.42
CA ASN A 66 16.45 -4.10 3.47
C ASN A 66 16.80 -2.64 3.76
N ASP A 67 17.81 -2.39 4.59
CA ASP A 67 18.21 -1.08 5.16
C ASP A 67 18.46 0.06 4.16
N GLU A 68 18.20 -0.15 2.90
CA GLU A 68 18.24 0.85 1.85
C GLU A 68 16.89 0.95 1.14
N ILE A 69 16.46 2.16 0.88
CA ILE A 69 15.35 2.43 -0.04
C ILE A 69 15.68 1.67 -1.32
N LEU A 70 14.97 0.58 -1.58
CA LEU A 70 15.16 -0.18 -2.80
C LEU A 70 14.95 0.78 -3.96
N SER A 71 16.03 1.05 -4.70
CA SER A 71 15.94 1.86 -5.89
C SER A 71 14.95 1.23 -6.87
N TYR A 72 14.42 2.02 -7.78
CA TYR A 72 13.58 1.51 -8.86
C TYR A 72 14.28 0.35 -9.60
N GLU A 73 15.59 0.41 -9.72
CA GLU A 73 16.42 -0.61 -10.36
C GLU A 73 16.40 -1.93 -9.58
N ASP A 74 16.44 -1.89 -8.25
CA ASP A 74 16.34 -3.10 -7.41
C ASP A 74 14.93 -3.70 -7.45
N LYS A 75 13.90 -2.86 -7.53
CA LYS A 75 12.51 -3.31 -7.60
C LYS A 75 12.13 -3.92 -8.96
N TYR A 76 12.66 -3.43 -10.06
CA TYR A 76 12.22 -3.77 -11.42
C TYR A 76 13.31 -4.33 -12.34
N LEU A 77 14.59 -4.04 -12.08
CA LEU A 77 15.72 -4.47 -12.90
C LEU A 77 16.62 -5.50 -12.21
N GLY A 78 16.26 -5.94 -10.99
CA GLY A 78 16.96 -6.94 -10.19
C GLY A 78 17.38 -8.13 -11.05
N GLY A 79 18.59 -7.96 -11.55
CA GLY A 79 19.09 -8.63 -12.70
C GLY A 79 19.41 -10.09 -12.47
N GLY A 80 19.15 -10.82 -13.49
CA GLY A 80 19.93 -12.00 -13.76
C GLY A 80 19.23 -13.34 -13.63
N LYS A 81 18.86 -13.83 -14.78
CA LYS A 81 18.83 -15.24 -15.20
C LYS A 81 18.04 -16.23 -14.33
N SER A 82 16.81 -16.38 -14.65
CA SER A 82 16.17 -17.61 -15.19
C SER A 82 14.66 -17.56 -15.09
N GLY A 83 14.02 -17.88 -16.19
CA GLY A 83 12.68 -18.42 -16.45
C GLY A 83 11.51 -18.08 -15.53
N GLY A 84 10.54 -17.36 -16.09
CA GLY A 84 9.12 -17.59 -15.90
C GLY A 84 8.50 -17.22 -14.55
N ALA A 85 7.58 -16.29 -14.60
CA ALA A 85 6.65 -15.85 -13.56
C ALA A 85 7.14 -14.64 -12.72
N SER A 86 6.29 -13.64 -12.64
CA SER A 86 6.44 -12.33 -12.01
C SER A 86 7.31 -12.34 -10.74
N LYS A 87 8.58 -12.04 -10.91
CA LYS A 87 9.55 -11.98 -9.81
C LYS A 87 9.45 -10.72 -8.94
N GLY A 88 8.62 -9.76 -9.30
CA GLY A 88 8.57 -8.47 -8.61
C GLY A 88 8.09 -8.50 -7.15
N MET A 89 7.28 -9.49 -6.77
CA MET A 89 6.73 -9.60 -5.40
C MET A 89 7.24 -10.82 -4.61
N ALA A 90 7.84 -11.80 -5.28
CA ALA A 90 8.33 -13.02 -4.64
C ALA A 90 9.72 -12.89 -3.98
N SER A 91 10.45 -11.80 -4.24
CA SER A 91 11.81 -11.56 -3.73
C SER A 91 11.85 -10.71 -2.45
N LEU A 92 10.74 -10.06 -2.07
CA LEU A 92 10.63 -9.32 -0.82
C LEU A 92 10.19 -10.29 0.27
N GLY A 93 11.01 -10.46 1.30
CA GLY A 93 10.61 -11.16 2.51
C GLY A 93 9.43 -10.39 3.14
N ARG A 94 8.41 -11.13 3.61
CA ARG A 94 7.24 -10.52 4.27
C ARG A 94 6.75 -11.42 5.38
N LYS A 95 6.24 -10.83 6.44
CA LYS A 95 5.62 -11.53 7.55
C LYS A 95 4.10 -11.35 7.48
N ILE A 96 3.37 -12.45 7.33
CA ILE A 96 1.91 -12.48 7.24
C ILE A 96 1.39 -13.56 8.18
N PRO A 97 0.54 -13.23 9.15
CA PRO A 97 0.24 -11.88 9.62
C PRO A 97 1.47 -11.15 10.17
N ALA A 98 1.45 -9.81 10.12
CA ALA A 98 2.46 -8.96 10.74
C ALA A 98 2.58 -9.24 12.24
N ASP A 99 3.80 -9.16 12.78
CA ASP A 99 4.05 -9.32 14.21
C ASP A 99 3.70 -8.05 14.99
N LEU A 100 2.42 -7.87 15.22
CA LEU A 100 1.85 -6.72 15.91
C LEU A 100 1.03 -7.17 17.12
N PRO A 101 1.00 -6.38 18.20
CA PRO A 101 -0.03 -6.54 19.22
C PRO A 101 -1.42 -6.55 18.59
N LYS A 102 -2.33 -7.34 19.16
CA LYS A 102 -3.69 -7.49 18.64
C LYS A 102 -4.40 -6.14 18.49
N GLU A 103 -4.27 -5.28 19.48
CA GLU A 103 -4.86 -3.95 19.53
C GLU A 103 -4.34 -3.07 18.39
N LYS A 104 -3.03 -3.14 18.11
CA LYS A 104 -2.39 -2.39 17.02
C LYS A 104 -2.84 -2.90 15.65
N SER A 105 -2.96 -4.20 15.49
CA SER A 105 -3.48 -4.81 14.26
C SER A 105 -4.94 -4.40 14.02
N GLU A 106 -5.77 -4.39 15.05
CA GLU A 106 -7.16 -3.94 14.97
C GLU A 106 -7.28 -2.44 14.67
N GLU A 107 -6.41 -1.61 15.26
CA GLU A 107 -6.30 -0.18 14.95
C GLU A 107 -6.02 0.06 13.47
N ILE A 108 -5.00 -0.61 12.92
CA ILE A 108 -4.62 -0.46 11.51
C ILE A 108 -5.74 -0.95 10.58
N ARG A 109 -6.34 -2.10 10.87
CA ARG A 109 -7.45 -2.64 10.09
C ARG A 109 -8.66 -1.71 10.07
N LYS A 110 -8.99 -1.15 11.25
CA LYS A 110 -10.08 -0.17 11.36
C LYS A 110 -9.75 1.09 10.55
N LEU A 111 -8.55 1.63 10.72
CA LEU A 111 -8.09 2.82 9.99
C LEU A 111 -8.11 2.58 8.47
N SER A 112 -7.76 1.36 8.03
CA SER A 112 -7.83 0.98 6.61
C SER A 112 -9.26 1.06 6.08
N CYS A 113 -10.23 0.55 6.82
CA CYS A 113 -11.65 0.67 6.45
C CYS A 113 -12.14 2.12 6.47
N ASP A 114 -11.73 2.91 7.45
CA ASP A 114 -12.10 4.32 7.56
C ASP A 114 -11.55 5.13 6.36
N ILE A 115 -10.31 4.88 5.95
CA ILE A 115 -9.70 5.49 4.75
C ILE A 115 -10.44 5.05 3.49
N PHE A 116 -10.71 3.74 3.33
CA PHE A 116 -11.44 3.20 2.20
C PHE A 116 -12.78 3.91 1.98
N LYS A 117 -13.54 4.10 3.06
CA LYS A 117 -14.83 4.81 3.05
C LYS A 117 -14.65 6.28 2.71
N ALA A 118 -13.68 6.94 3.36
CA ALA A 118 -13.43 8.38 3.19
C ALA A 118 -13.09 8.76 1.75
N ILE A 119 -12.41 7.89 1.01
CA ILE A 119 -12.07 8.13 -0.41
C ILE A 119 -13.13 7.60 -1.39
N GLY A 120 -14.22 7.00 -0.90
CA GLY A 120 -15.26 6.40 -1.73
C GLY A 120 -14.76 5.24 -2.58
N ALA A 121 -13.83 4.45 -2.06
CA ALA A 121 -13.25 3.32 -2.79
C ALA A 121 -14.25 2.20 -3.02
N SER A 122 -13.97 1.35 -4.01
CA SER A 122 -14.75 0.17 -4.33
C SER A 122 -13.85 -0.91 -4.95
N GLY A 123 -14.17 -2.17 -4.69
CA GLY A 123 -13.33 -3.30 -5.08
C GLY A 123 -12.28 -3.58 -4.02
N VAL A 124 -11.04 -3.79 -4.46
CA VAL A 124 -9.90 -4.08 -3.57
C VAL A 124 -8.86 -2.97 -3.63
N VAL A 125 -8.41 -2.51 -2.48
CA VAL A 125 -7.28 -1.59 -2.34
C VAL A 125 -6.26 -2.17 -1.36
N ARG A 126 -5.02 -1.70 -1.40
CA ARG A 126 -4.04 -1.93 -0.34
C ARG A 126 -3.57 -0.57 0.18
N ILE A 127 -3.58 -0.42 1.48
CA ILE A 127 -3.14 0.78 2.15
C ILE A 127 -1.85 0.45 2.89
N ASP A 128 -0.83 1.23 2.63
CA ASP A 128 0.49 1.06 3.17
C ASP A 128 0.68 2.12 4.27
N PHE A 129 1.07 1.65 5.46
CA PHE A 129 1.23 2.47 6.66
C PHE A 129 2.68 2.48 7.10
N LEU A 130 3.07 3.59 7.73
CA LEU A 130 4.32 3.70 8.48
C LEU A 130 3.98 3.70 9.97
N LEU A 131 4.46 2.70 10.69
CA LEU A 131 4.40 2.63 12.14
C LEU A 131 5.71 3.22 12.69
N ASP A 132 5.61 4.37 13.33
CA ASP A 132 6.73 5.00 14.05
C ASP A 132 6.99 4.23 15.35
N VAL A 133 8.12 3.55 15.42
CA VAL A 133 8.47 2.68 16.56
C VAL A 133 8.71 3.51 17.83
N ASP A 134 9.19 4.74 17.69
CA ASP A 134 9.55 5.59 18.85
C ASP A 134 8.30 6.18 19.52
N THR A 135 7.24 6.43 18.76
CA THR A 135 6.01 7.07 19.26
C THR A 135 4.79 6.16 19.25
N ASP A 136 4.91 4.95 18.69
CA ASP A 136 3.82 3.98 18.45
C ASP A 136 2.66 4.56 17.60
N LYS A 137 2.93 5.60 16.80
CA LYS A 137 1.94 6.23 15.93
C LYS A 137 1.91 5.58 14.55
N VAL A 138 0.70 5.43 14.01
CA VAL A 138 0.46 4.92 12.67
C VAL A 138 0.15 6.08 11.73
N TYR A 139 0.85 6.11 10.60
CA TYR A 139 0.64 7.10 9.54
C TYR A 139 0.23 6.39 8.25
N ALA A 140 -0.85 6.83 7.63
CA ALA A 140 -1.20 6.38 6.28
C ALA A 140 -0.21 6.99 5.29
N ASN A 141 0.47 6.15 4.53
CA ASN A 141 1.51 6.56 3.61
C ASN A 141 1.03 6.55 2.16
N GLU A 142 0.52 5.42 1.69
CA GLU A 142 0.13 5.23 0.29
C GLU A 142 -1.15 4.41 0.18
N ILE A 143 -1.96 4.74 -0.84
CA ILE A 143 -3.16 3.98 -1.20
C ILE A 143 -2.97 3.41 -2.60
N ASN A 144 -2.87 2.09 -2.68
CA ASN A 144 -2.76 1.35 -3.92
C ASN A 144 -4.16 0.91 -4.36
N THR A 145 -4.77 1.64 -5.27
CA THR A 145 -6.15 1.39 -5.73
C THR A 145 -6.29 0.16 -6.62
N ILE A 146 -5.20 -0.31 -7.20
CA ILE A 146 -5.11 -1.58 -7.94
C ILE A 146 -3.83 -2.29 -7.47
N PRO A 147 -3.87 -2.93 -6.29
CA PRO A 147 -2.66 -3.56 -5.75
C PRO A 147 -2.20 -4.72 -6.63
N GLY A 148 -0.90 -4.92 -6.70
CA GLY A 148 -0.30 -6.01 -7.45
C GLY A 148 -0.93 -7.35 -7.06
N SER A 149 -1.32 -8.14 -8.06
CA SER A 149 -2.03 -9.43 -7.89
C SER A 149 -3.29 -9.33 -7.00
N LEU A 150 -3.92 -8.16 -6.93
CA LEU A 150 -5.10 -7.86 -6.09
C LEU A 150 -4.85 -8.11 -4.60
N ALA A 151 -3.57 -8.11 -4.16
CA ALA A 151 -3.15 -8.45 -2.81
C ALA A 151 -3.74 -9.79 -2.30
N PHE A 152 -3.95 -10.76 -3.21
CA PHE A 152 -4.65 -12.02 -2.93
C PHE A 152 -4.04 -12.78 -1.75
N TYR A 153 -2.74 -12.69 -1.55
CA TYR A 153 -2.01 -13.35 -0.49
C TYR A 153 -2.43 -12.89 0.92
N LEU A 154 -2.87 -11.62 1.05
CA LEU A 154 -3.44 -11.09 2.31
C LEU A 154 -4.85 -11.67 2.54
N TRP A 155 -5.61 -11.84 1.47
CA TRP A 155 -6.95 -12.42 1.53
C TRP A 155 -6.91 -13.91 1.82
N ASP A 156 -5.97 -14.65 1.21
CA ASP A 156 -5.75 -16.06 1.52
C ASP A 156 -5.38 -16.27 3.00
N ALA A 157 -4.47 -15.45 3.52
CA ALA A 157 -4.14 -15.43 4.95
C ALA A 157 -5.31 -15.00 5.87
N SER A 158 -6.29 -14.29 5.31
CA SER A 158 -7.53 -13.89 5.99
C SER A 158 -8.65 -14.94 5.84
N GLY A 159 -8.38 -16.08 5.15
CA GLY A 159 -9.34 -17.14 4.93
C GLY A 159 -10.22 -16.99 3.68
N ILE A 160 -9.95 -16.01 2.82
CA ILE A 160 -10.66 -15.77 1.56
C ILE A 160 -9.78 -16.26 0.41
N LYS A 161 -10.19 -17.34 -0.24
CA LYS A 161 -9.47 -17.91 -1.38
C LYS A 161 -9.50 -16.97 -2.58
N TYR A 162 -8.50 -17.11 -3.45
CA TYR A 162 -8.40 -16.27 -4.65
C TYR A 162 -9.67 -16.31 -5.53
N THR A 163 -10.28 -17.48 -5.70
CA THR A 163 -11.53 -17.61 -6.44
C THR A 163 -12.66 -16.80 -5.82
N ASP A 164 -12.80 -16.88 -4.49
CA ASP A 164 -13.84 -16.17 -3.75
C ASP A 164 -13.61 -14.65 -3.79
N LEU A 165 -12.34 -14.22 -3.77
CA LEU A 165 -11.96 -12.82 -3.94
C LEU A 165 -12.41 -12.29 -5.32
N ILE A 166 -12.14 -13.06 -6.39
CA ILE A 166 -12.56 -12.68 -7.75
C ILE A 166 -14.07 -12.63 -7.87
N ASP A 167 -14.79 -13.63 -7.36
CA ASP A 167 -16.25 -13.66 -7.39
C ASP A 167 -16.85 -12.43 -6.68
N ARG A 168 -16.36 -12.09 -5.50
CA ARG A 168 -16.77 -10.88 -4.76
C ARG A 168 -16.51 -9.60 -5.53
N LEU A 169 -15.35 -9.47 -6.20
CA LEU A 169 -15.04 -8.31 -7.03
C LEU A 169 -16.00 -8.17 -8.20
N VAL A 170 -16.35 -9.27 -8.85
CA VAL A 170 -17.35 -9.29 -9.92
C VAL A 170 -18.73 -8.91 -9.41
N GLU A 171 -19.16 -9.44 -8.28
CA GLU A 171 -20.42 -9.09 -7.64
C GLU A 171 -20.50 -7.60 -7.26
N ILE A 172 -19.42 -7.04 -6.71
CA ILE A 172 -19.32 -5.60 -6.42
C ILE A 172 -19.50 -4.79 -7.70
N ALA A 173 -18.83 -5.17 -8.79
CA ALA A 173 -18.90 -4.47 -10.07
C ALA A 173 -20.34 -4.47 -10.62
N PHE A 174 -21.03 -5.62 -10.61
CA PHE A 174 -22.43 -5.71 -11.04
C PHE A 174 -23.38 -4.94 -10.13
N ARG A 175 -23.17 -4.97 -8.81
CA ARG A 175 -23.98 -4.19 -7.87
C ARG A 175 -23.85 -2.69 -8.14
N ARG A 176 -22.64 -2.20 -8.34
CA ARG A 176 -22.38 -0.79 -8.67
C ARG A 176 -23.02 -0.39 -9.97
N GLN A 177 -22.93 -1.24 -11.01
CA GLN A 177 -23.56 -0.94 -12.29
C GLN A 177 -25.09 -0.83 -12.13
N ARG A 178 -25.72 -1.80 -11.48
CA ARG A 178 -27.18 -1.73 -11.21
C ARG A 178 -27.59 -0.48 -10.42
N ASN A 179 -26.81 -0.11 -9.40
CA ASN A 179 -27.10 1.10 -8.63
C ASN A 179 -26.98 2.36 -9.49
N ARG A 180 -26.01 2.41 -10.38
CA ARG A 180 -25.82 3.53 -11.31
C ARG A 180 -26.97 3.62 -12.33
N ASP A 181 -27.41 2.50 -12.87
CA ASP A 181 -28.52 2.44 -13.81
C ASP A 181 -29.87 2.85 -13.18
N ASN A 182 -29.99 2.71 -11.85
CA ASN A 182 -31.19 3.12 -11.10
C ASN A 182 -31.20 4.61 -10.71
N LEU A 183 -30.14 5.36 -10.97
CA LEU A 183 -30.04 6.81 -10.69
C LEU A 183 -30.58 7.69 -11.81
N THR A 184 -31.07 7.12 -12.90
CA THR A 184 -31.75 7.80 -14.01
C THR A 184 -33.26 7.70 -13.84
#